data_4d3766ccf17a4ef8aa80f68a593bc0d5
#
_entry.id   4d3766ccf17a4ef8aa80f68a593bc0d5
#
_cell.length_a   1.000
_cell.length_b   1.000
_cell.length_c   1.000
_cell.angle_alpha   90.00
_cell.angle_beta   90.00
_cell.angle_gamma   90.00
#
_symmetry.space_group_name_H-M   'P 1'
#
loop_
_entity.id
_entity.type
_entity.pdbx_description
1 polymer ?
#
loop_
_entity_poly.entity_id
_entity_poly.type
_entity_poly.pdbx_seq_one_letter_code
_entity_poly.pdbx_strand_id
1 'polypeptide(L)'
;MSTSRSEAGGQAPSPRQPARDKVIVITGASSGVGLETARQLAGQGGEIVMIVRDQARGEHARSQVAEAAAGKPPVLLTADLSVQADIRRVAHQVRDRYDHADILINNAGTAFSRREQSADGLELTWATNHLAPFLLTELLLPLLAAAPAGRIVNVVSEFYGRKLDLDNLQGQRKYSYFGAYRTSKLGEVLFTTELARRIKDSGVTAVSVSPGPTRTNFAMPSGVLGAMLGALQHTPMFKPADQAARGITWAATAPELADNSGALYMRGKQLALKGAATDPSLAARIWSISEQQTGIDPDRSAVAAVSGPGA
;
A
#
# COMPACT_ATOMS: atom_id res chain seq x y z
N MET A 1 34.39 52.55 -26.10
CA MET A 1 34.02 51.15 -26.41
C MET A 1 33.73 50.44 -25.09
N SER A 2 32.44 50.39 -24.70
CA SER A 2 32.00 49.80 -23.44
C SER A 2 31.37 48.46 -23.75
N THR A 3 31.99 47.37 -23.30
CA THR A 3 31.49 46.01 -23.48
C THR A 3 30.64 45.65 -22.28
N SER A 4 29.31 45.66 -22.45
CA SER A 4 28.35 45.11 -21.50
C SER A 4 28.48 43.60 -21.45
N ARG A 5 28.91 43.04 -20.32
CA ARG A 5 28.77 41.62 -19.99
C ARG A 5 27.32 41.34 -19.59
N SER A 6 26.63 40.55 -20.39
CA SER A 6 25.36 39.93 -20.06
C SER A 6 25.60 38.87 -18.98
N GLU A 7 25.12 39.09 -17.77
CA GLU A 7 25.03 38.06 -16.73
C GLU A 7 23.90 37.11 -17.11
N ALA A 8 24.24 35.91 -17.53
CA ALA A 8 23.30 34.82 -17.64
C ALA A 8 22.92 34.35 -16.24
N GLY A 9 21.73 34.78 -15.76
CA GLY A 9 21.14 34.31 -14.54
C GLY A 9 20.88 32.81 -14.62
N GLY A 10 21.78 32.03 -14.02
CA GLY A 10 21.57 30.60 -13.82
C GLY A 10 20.39 30.39 -12.89
N GLN A 11 19.27 29.98 -13.43
CA GLN A 11 18.12 29.53 -12.66
C GLN A 11 18.55 28.34 -11.81
N ALA A 12 18.46 28.46 -10.47
CA ALA A 12 18.70 27.34 -9.57
C ALA A 12 17.82 26.14 -9.99
N PRO A 13 18.35 24.90 -9.98
CA PRO A 13 17.57 23.74 -10.37
C PRO A 13 16.33 23.65 -9.47
N SER A 14 15.16 23.63 -10.09
CA SER A 14 13.88 23.43 -9.40
C SER A 14 13.97 22.23 -8.46
N PRO A 15 13.42 22.28 -7.26
CA PRO A 15 13.43 21.14 -6.35
C PRO A 15 12.87 19.92 -7.10
N ARG A 16 13.58 18.80 -7.05
CA ARG A 16 13.17 17.55 -7.73
C ARG A 16 11.76 17.19 -7.25
N GLN A 17 10.80 17.18 -8.16
CA GLN A 17 9.42 16.76 -7.95
C GLN A 17 9.25 15.32 -8.51
N PRO A 18 9.69 14.28 -7.80
CA PRO A 18 9.76 12.92 -8.33
C PRO A 18 8.38 12.28 -8.58
N ALA A 19 7.32 12.86 -8.02
CA ALA A 19 5.94 12.43 -8.25
C ALA A 19 5.20 13.27 -9.31
N ARG A 20 5.88 14.22 -9.95
CA ARG A 20 5.24 15.14 -10.90
C ARG A 20 4.56 14.40 -12.04
N ASP A 21 3.31 14.78 -12.28
CA ASP A 21 2.43 14.25 -13.33
C ASP A 21 2.11 12.74 -13.21
N LYS A 22 2.49 12.09 -12.09
CA LYS A 22 2.17 10.69 -11.83
C LYS A 22 0.77 10.53 -11.26
N VAL A 23 0.01 9.55 -11.76
CA VAL A 23 -1.26 9.11 -11.19
C VAL A 23 -0.99 8.11 -10.06
N ILE A 24 -1.39 8.46 -8.84
CA ILE A 24 -1.05 7.72 -7.62
C ILE A 24 -2.32 7.34 -6.86
N VAL A 25 -2.60 6.05 -6.79
CA VAL A 25 -3.75 5.50 -6.04
C VAL A 25 -3.29 5.12 -4.63
N ILE A 26 -3.96 5.65 -3.60
CA ILE A 26 -3.60 5.42 -2.18
C ILE A 26 -4.81 4.95 -1.40
N THR A 27 -4.72 3.77 -0.77
CA THR A 27 -5.76 3.27 0.12
C THR A 27 -5.55 3.73 1.56
N GLY A 28 -6.65 3.99 2.29
CA GLY A 28 -6.58 4.44 3.69
C GLY A 28 -6.02 5.85 3.85
N ALA A 29 -6.24 6.73 2.87
CA ALA A 29 -5.70 8.09 2.82
C ALA A 29 -6.46 9.12 3.67
N SER A 30 -7.44 8.73 4.49
CA SER A 30 -8.24 9.66 5.31
C SER A 30 -7.60 10.03 6.65
N SER A 31 -6.50 9.41 7.06
CA SER A 31 -5.82 9.72 8.33
C SER A 31 -4.42 9.12 8.41
N GLY A 32 -3.66 9.54 9.43
CA GLY A 32 -2.38 8.94 9.79
C GLY A 32 -1.36 8.91 8.65
N VAL A 33 -0.66 7.79 8.51
CA VAL A 33 0.44 7.64 7.54
C VAL A 33 -0.05 7.77 6.10
N GLY A 34 -1.25 7.24 5.78
CA GLY A 34 -1.81 7.33 4.43
C GLY A 34 -2.14 8.76 4.02
N LEU A 35 -2.71 9.55 4.92
CA LEU A 35 -2.96 10.98 4.68
C LEU A 35 -1.66 11.75 4.47
N GLU A 36 -0.66 11.55 5.33
CA GLU A 36 0.63 12.24 5.21
C GLU A 36 1.40 11.82 3.95
N THR A 37 1.28 10.54 3.54
CA THR A 37 1.83 10.06 2.26
C THR A 37 1.15 10.77 1.08
N ALA A 38 -0.19 10.88 1.11
CA ALA A 38 -0.95 11.59 0.08
C ALA A 38 -0.55 13.06 -0.01
N ARG A 39 -0.41 13.76 1.14
CA ARG A 39 0.03 15.17 1.19
C ARG A 39 1.44 15.35 0.63
N GLN A 40 2.38 14.49 1.02
CA GLN A 40 3.77 14.57 0.54
C GLN A 40 3.87 14.35 -0.97
N LEU A 41 3.15 13.36 -1.51
CA LEU A 41 3.16 13.07 -2.95
C LEU A 41 2.42 14.13 -3.76
N ALA A 42 1.31 14.67 -3.24
CA ALA A 42 0.62 15.82 -3.84
C ALA A 42 1.50 17.06 -3.90
N GLY A 43 2.27 17.34 -2.82
CA GLY A 43 3.26 18.42 -2.78
C GLY A 43 4.43 18.24 -3.75
N GLN A 44 4.68 17.01 -4.20
CA GLN A 44 5.65 16.69 -5.24
C GLN A 44 5.04 16.70 -6.66
N GLY A 45 3.79 17.16 -6.83
CA GLY A 45 3.12 17.29 -8.11
C GLY A 45 2.35 16.06 -8.58
N GLY A 46 2.20 15.03 -7.73
CA GLY A 46 1.41 13.84 -8.04
C GLY A 46 -0.10 14.10 -8.07
N GLU A 47 -0.80 13.47 -8.99
CA GLU A 47 -2.27 13.40 -9.01
C GLU A 47 -2.73 12.27 -8.11
N ILE A 48 -3.35 12.61 -6.97
CA ILE A 48 -3.70 11.66 -5.92
C ILE A 48 -5.12 11.16 -6.07
N VAL A 49 -5.30 9.84 -6.13
CA VAL A 49 -6.59 9.15 -6.01
C VAL A 49 -6.66 8.52 -4.62
N MET A 50 -7.47 9.11 -3.76
CA MET A 50 -7.65 8.70 -2.37
C MET A 50 -8.79 7.68 -2.28
N ILE A 51 -8.51 6.45 -1.85
CA ILE A 51 -9.54 5.46 -1.53
C ILE A 51 -9.71 5.41 -0.02
N VAL A 52 -10.92 5.74 0.45
CA VAL A 52 -11.25 5.85 1.88
C VAL A 52 -12.56 5.13 2.19
N ARG A 53 -12.79 4.78 3.46
CA ARG A 53 -14.03 4.09 3.87
C ARG A 53 -15.17 5.07 4.19
N ASP A 54 -14.86 6.17 4.83
CA ASP A 54 -15.83 7.17 5.30
C ASP A 54 -15.75 8.43 4.45
N GLN A 55 -16.88 8.80 3.82
CA GLN A 55 -16.97 9.95 2.91
C GLN A 55 -16.65 11.27 3.63
N ALA A 56 -17.23 11.51 4.81
CA ALA A 56 -17.08 12.81 5.49
C ALA A 56 -15.64 13.03 5.96
N ARG A 57 -15.01 12.01 6.54
CA ARG A 57 -13.60 12.03 6.90
C ARG A 57 -12.70 12.14 5.67
N GLY A 58 -13.11 11.49 4.58
CA GLY A 58 -12.42 11.55 3.29
C GLY A 58 -12.41 12.96 2.71
N GLU A 59 -13.53 13.69 2.74
CA GLU A 59 -13.61 15.07 2.25
C GLU A 59 -12.73 16.03 3.07
N HIS A 60 -12.73 15.86 4.40
CA HIS A 60 -11.81 16.66 5.23
C HIS A 60 -10.34 16.38 4.89
N ALA A 61 -9.96 15.12 4.72
CA ALA A 61 -8.62 14.72 4.32
C ALA A 61 -8.27 15.22 2.90
N ARG A 62 -9.23 15.16 1.96
CA ARG A 62 -9.06 15.66 0.60
C ARG A 62 -8.71 17.15 0.57
N SER A 63 -9.37 17.96 1.41
CA SER A 63 -9.04 19.38 1.55
C SER A 63 -7.58 19.59 2.00
N GLN A 64 -7.12 18.82 2.98
CA GLN A 64 -5.73 18.90 3.47
C GLN A 64 -4.71 18.45 2.40
N VAL A 65 -5.05 17.46 1.58
CA VAL A 65 -4.19 17.03 0.45
C VAL A 65 -4.20 18.10 -0.65
N ALA A 66 -5.35 18.71 -0.93
CA ALA A 66 -5.48 19.78 -1.93
C ALA A 66 -4.67 21.04 -1.55
N GLU A 67 -4.62 21.41 -0.26
CA GLU A 67 -3.79 22.50 0.25
C GLU A 67 -2.27 22.25 0.03
N ALA A 68 -1.86 20.98 0.06
CA ALA A 68 -0.47 20.61 -0.17
C ALA A 68 -0.13 20.42 -1.66
N ALA A 69 -1.14 20.30 -2.53
CA ALA A 69 -0.96 19.91 -3.92
C ALA A 69 -0.23 20.97 -4.75
N ALA A 70 0.85 20.55 -5.41
CA ALA A 70 1.57 21.36 -6.41
C ALA A 70 1.08 21.07 -7.86
N GLY A 71 0.09 20.18 -8.02
CA GLY A 71 -0.49 19.75 -9.29
C GLY A 71 -2.01 19.75 -9.25
N LYS A 72 -2.62 18.72 -9.82
CA LYS A 72 -4.09 18.57 -9.86
C LYS A 72 -4.69 18.32 -8.46
N PRO A 73 -5.95 18.76 -8.23
CA PRO A 73 -6.64 18.47 -6.99
C PRO A 73 -6.86 16.94 -6.82
N PRO A 74 -6.81 16.42 -5.57
CA PRO A 74 -6.98 15.00 -5.33
C PRO A 74 -8.41 14.53 -5.62
N VAL A 75 -8.52 13.31 -6.14
CA VAL A 75 -9.78 12.61 -6.37
C VAL A 75 -10.10 11.77 -5.14
N LEU A 76 -11.35 11.80 -4.67
CA LEU A 76 -11.83 11.00 -3.55
C LEU A 76 -12.76 9.90 -4.06
N LEU A 77 -12.47 8.66 -3.69
CA LEU A 77 -13.31 7.49 -3.93
C LEU A 77 -13.60 6.80 -2.59
N THR A 78 -14.83 6.34 -2.41
CA THR A 78 -15.26 5.69 -1.17
C THR A 78 -15.44 4.20 -1.37
N ALA A 79 -14.80 3.37 -0.52
CA ALA A 79 -14.94 1.92 -0.53
C ALA A 79 -14.65 1.34 0.85
N ASP A 80 -15.45 0.37 1.30
CA ASP A 80 -15.06 -0.51 2.38
C ASP A 80 -14.19 -1.64 1.82
N LEU A 81 -12.91 -1.59 2.11
CA LEU A 81 -11.93 -2.56 1.61
C LEU A 81 -12.07 -3.96 2.22
N SER A 82 -12.96 -4.15 3.19
CA SER A 82 -13.33 -5.50 3.65
C SER A 82 -14.40 -6.16 2.77
N VAL A 83 -14.98 -5.42 1.80
CA VAL A 83 -16.06 -5.85 0.92
C VAL A 83 -15.55 -5.92 -0.52
N GLN A 84 -15.50 -7.12 -1.08
CA GLN A 84 -14.93 -7.33 -2.42
C GLN A 84 -15.69 -6.60 -3.53
N ALA A 85 -17.02 -6.48 -3.43
CA ALA A 85 -17.82 -5.73 -4.38
C ALA A 85 -17.43 -4.24 -4.41
N ASP A 86 -17.11 -3.65 -3.25
CA ASP A 86 -16.63 -2.27 -3.14
C ASP A 86 -15.25 -2.10 -3.78
N ILE A 87 -14.34 -3.07 -3.58
CA ILE A 87 -13.02 -3.05 -4.20
C ILE A 87 -13.14 -3.10 -5.72
N ARG A 88 -14.00 -3.98 -6.26
CA ARG A 88 -14.26 -4.08 -7.70
C ARG A 88 -14.86 -2.79 -8.26
N ARG A 89 -15.82 -2.21 -7.55
CA ARG A 89 -16.46 -0.94 -7.94
C ARG A 89 -15.44 0.20 -8.00
N VAL A 90 -14.62 0.37 -6.97
CA VAL A 90 -13.64 1.46 -6.94
C VAL A 90 -12.53 1.27 -7.95
N ALA A 91 -12.09 0.03 -8.19
CA ALA A 91 -11.13 -0.28 -9.24
C ALA A 91 -11.68 0.07 -10.64
N HIS A 92 -12.96 -0.22 -10.90
CA HIS A 92 -13.63 0.19 -12.15
C HIS A 92 -13.64 1.72 -12.27
N GLN A 93 -14.02 2.45 -11.22
CA GLN A 93 -14.00 3.92 -11.24
C GLN A 93 -12.61 4.52 -11.54
N VAL A 94 -11.54 3.88 -11.07
CA VAL A 94 -10.16 4.28 -11.41
C VAL A 94 -9.87 4.01 -12.89
N ARG A 95 -10.25 2.83 -13.39
CA ARG A 95 -10.02 2.43 -14.78
C ARG A 95 -10.82 3.28 -15.79
N ASP A 96 -12.02 3.71 -15.41
CA ASP A 96 -12.83 4.59 -16.27
C ASP A 96 -12.26 6.02 -16.36
N ARG A 97 -11.47 6.41 -15.37
CA ARG A 97 -10.95 7.77 -15.25
C ARG A 97 -9.55 7.95 -15.83
N TYR A 98 -8.75 6.88 -15.89
CA TYR A 98 -7.35 6.93 -16.25
C TYR A 98 -6.96 5.83 -17.23
N ASP A 99 -6.15 6.19 -18.22
CA ASP A 99 -5.57 5.23 -19.17
C ASP A 99 -4.36 4.49 -18.59
N HIS A 100 -3.74 5.04 -17.53
CA HIS A 100 -2.64 4.42 -16.78
C HIS A 100 -2.68 4.90 -15.32
N ALA A 101 -2.01 4.14 -14.45
CA ALA A 101 -1.67 4.54 -13.10
C ALA A 101 -0.19 4.25 -12.86
N ASP A 102 0.54 5.23 -12.34
CA ASP A 102 1.99 5.07 -12.11
C ASP A 102 2.27 4.33 -10.80
N ILE A 103 1.48 4.61 -9.76
CA ILE A 103 1.76 4.10 -8.42
C ILE A 103 0.47 3.65 -7.74
N LEU A 104 0.50 2.42 -7.19
CA LEU A 104 -0.51 1.93 -6.24
C LEU A 104 0.13 1.78 -4.86
N ILE A 105 -0.43 2.46 -3.86
CA ILE A 105 -0.01 2.36 -2.46
C ILE A 105 -1.12 1.67 -1.66
N ASN A 106 -0.94 0.40 -1.37
CA ASN A 106 -1.78 -0.38 -0.46
C ASN A 106 -1.39 -0.07 0.98
N ASN A 107 -1.94 1.03 1.52
CA ASN A 107 -1.63 1.52 2.86
C ASN A 107 -2.73 1.21 3.87
N ALA A 108 -3.97 0.99 3.46
CA ALA A 108 -5.05 0.67 4.38
C ALA A 108 -4.72 -0.57 5.22
N GLY A 109 -4.98 -0.49 6.51
CA GLY A 109 -4.76 -1.61 7.42
C GLY A 109 -5.49 -1.41 8.72
N THR A 110 -5.83 -2.53 9.38
CA THR A 110 -6.59 -2.56 10.62
C THR A 110 -6.24 -3.80 11.44
N ALA A 111 -6.73 -3.86 12.67
CA ALA A 111 -6.79 -5.07 13.47
C ALA A 111 -7.99 -4.99 14.42
N PHE A 112 -8.60 -6.10 14.72
CA PHE A 112 -9.79 -6.19 15.56
C PHE A 112 -9.50 -7.01 16.82
N SER A 113 -10.04 -6.58 17.95
CA SER A 113 -9.85 -7.25 19.25
C SER A 113 -10.59 -8.58 19.35
N ARG A 114 -11.64 -8.74 18.55
CA ARG A 114 -12.45 -9.96 18.43
C ARG A 114 -12.45 -10.41 16.98
N ARG A 115 -12.68 -11.70 16.78
CA ARG A 115 -12.90 -12.24 15.44
C ARG A 115 -14.23 -11.71 14.91
N GLU A 116 -14.14 -10.98 13.83
CA GLU A 116 -15.28 -10.46 13.07
C GLU A 116 -15.16 -10.92 11.63
N GLN A 117 -16.27 -10.95 10.90
CA GLN A 117 -16.30 -11.33 9.49
C GLN A 117 -16.73 -10.15 8.62
N SER A 118 -16.17 -10.06 7.43
CA SER A 118 -16.63 -9.16 6.39
C SER A 118 -17.99 -9.60 5.83
N ALA A 119 -18.58 -8.78 4.96
CA ALA A 119 -19.79 -9.15 4.22
C ALA A 119 -19.58 -10.39 3.34
N ASP A 120 -18.35 -10.69 2.95
CA ASP A 120 -17.98 -11.87 2.17
C ASP A 120 -17.70 -13.11 3.05
N GLY A 121 -17.94 -13.04 4.37
CA GLY A 121 -17.75 -14.14 5.32
C GLY A 121 -16.30 -14.41 5.72
N LEU A 122 -15.38 -13.53 5.38
CA LEU A 122 -13.94 -13.67 5.65
C LEU A 122 -13.54 -12.92 6.92
N GLU A 123 -12.49 -13.40 7.64
CA GLU A 123 -11.97 -12.70 8.83
C GLU A 123 -11.56 -11.27 8.46
N LEU A 124 -12.03 -10.32 9.23
CA LEU A 124 -12.04 -8.91 8.85
C LEU A 124 -10.63 -8.27 8.75
N THR A 125 -9.68 -8.71 9.59
CA THR A 125 -8.28 -8.25 9.50
C THR A 125 -7.59 -8.83 8.26
N TRP A 126 -7.82 -10.11 7.98
CA TRP A 126 -7.31 -10.79 6.79
C TRP A 126 -7.89 -10.21 5.51
N ALA A 127 -9.22 -10.02 5.48
CA ALA A 127 -9.92 -9.41 4.35
C ALA A 127 -9.37 -8.01 4.03
N THR A 128 -9.21 -7.15 5.03
CA THR A 128 -8.78 -5.76 4.83
C THR A 128 -7.30 -5.62 4.53
N ASN A 129 -6.43 -6.34 5.28
CA ASN A 129 -4.99 -6.12 5.20
C ASN A 129 -4.32 -6.94 4.09
N HIS A 130 -4.91 -8.09 3.71
CA HIS A 130 -4.28 -8.99 2.74
C HIS A 130 -5.10 -9.16 1.46
N LEU A 131 -6.38 -9.54 1.58
CA LEU A 131 -7.18 -9.80 0.38
C LEU A 131 -7.53 -8.53 -0.39
N ALA A 132 -7.73 -7.40 0.28
CA ALA A 132 -7.98 -6.13 -0.38
C ALA A 132 -6.79 -5.64 -1.22
N PRO A 133 -5.54 -5.59 -0.68
CA PRO A 133 -4.36 -5.33 -1.51
C PRO A 133 -4.20 -6.30 -2.67
N PHE A 134 -4.42 -7.60 -2.45
CA PHE A 134 -4.37 -8.61 -3.51
C PHE A 134 -5.38 -8.30 -4.62
N LEU A 135 -6.66 -8.19 -4.28
CA LEU A 135 -7.72 -7.98 -5.26
C LEU A 135 -7.58 -6.62 -5.98
N LEU A 136 -7.30 -5.55 -5.25
CA LEU A 136 -7.14 -4.23 -5.85
C LEU A 136 -5.93 -4.19 -6.79
N THR A 137 -4.84 -4.84 -6.43
CA THR A 137 -3.65 -4.97 -7.29
C THR A 137 -3.99 -5.71 -8.57
N GLU A 138 -4.62 -6.88 -8.50
CA GLU A 138 -5.08 -7.63 -9.68
C GLU A 138 -5.94 -6.77 -10.61
N LEU A 139 -6.88 -6.03 -10.07
CA LEU A 139 -7.80 -5.20 -10.86
C LEU A 139 -7.15 -3.97 -11.49
N LEU A 140 -6.10 -3.41 -10.88
CA LEU A 140 -5.39 -2.22 -11.36
C LEU A 140 -4.08 -2.54 -12.09
N LEU A 141 -3.62 -3.77 -12.08
CA LEU A 141 -2.36 -4.17 -12.72
C LEU A 141 -2.28 -3.79 -14.21
N PRO A 142 -3.34 -3.90 -15.03
CA PRO A 142 -3.30 -3.44 -16.42
C PRO A 142 -3.00 -1.95 -16.56
N LEU A 143 -3.54 -1.09 -15.66
CA LEU A 143 -3.20 0.34 -15.65
C LEU A 143 -1.76 0.59 -15.23
N LEU A 144 -1.27 -0.17 -14.24
CA LEU A 144 0.11 -0.07 -13.76
C LEU A 144 1.10 -0.52 -14.84
N ALA A 145 0.77 -1.56 -15.61
CA ALA A 145 1.59 -2.03 -16.71
C ALA A 145 1.57 -1.09 -17.94
N ALA A 146 0.52 -0.27 -18.07
CA ALA A 146 0.46 0.77 -19.10
C ALA A 146 1.32 2.00 -18.77
N ALA A 147 1.76 2.17 -17.53
CA ALA A 147 2.67 3.24 -17.15
C ALA A 147 4.12 2.92 -17.56
N PRO A 148 4.96 3.93 -17.84
CA PRO A 148 6.37 3.72 -18.22
C PRO A 148 7.20 2.98 -17.16
N ALA A 149 6.81 3.09 -15.88
CA ALA A 149 7.47 2.43 -14.73
C ALA A 149 6.47 2.28 -13.59
N GLY A 150 5.56 1.33 -13.73
CA GLY A 150 4.53 1.05 -12.73
C GLY A 150 5.12 0.63 -11.39
N ARG A 151 4.56 1.12 -10.28
CA ARG A 151 5.05 0.81 -8.93
C ARG A 151 3.93 0.42 -7.99
N ILE A 152 4.11 -0.70 -7.29
CA ILE A 152 3.23 -1.15 -6.21
C ILE A 152 3.99 -1.07 -4.90
N VAL A 153 3.41 -0.38 -3.92
CA VAL A 153 3.96 -0.25 -2.56
C VAL A 153 2.97 -0.83 -1.57
N ASN A 154 3.29 -1.98 -1.00
CA ASN A 154 2.50 -2.60 0.05
C ASN A 154 3.02 -2.18 1.42
N VAL A 155 2.17 -1.51 2.22
CA VAL A 155 2.54 -1.00 3.55
C VAL A 155 2.33 -2.10 4.58
N VAL A 156 3.43 -2.73 4.93
CA VAL A 156 3.50 -3.88 5.85
C VAL A 156 3.98 -3.46 7.25
N SER A 157 4.47 -4.41 8.02
CA SER A 157 5.10 -4.18 9.32
C SER A 157 6.32 -5.08 9.47
N GLU A 158 7.37 -4.61 10.13
CA GLU A 158 8.50 -5.45 10.57
C GLU A 158 8.09 -6.50 11.62
N PHE A 159 6.92 -6.32 12.23
CA PHE A 159 6.34 -7.27 13.20
C PHE A 159 5.44 -8.32 12.55
N TYR A 160 5.62 -8.62 11.26
CA TYR A 160 4.90 -9.71 10.61
C TYR A 160 5.22 -11.07 11.27
N GLY A 161 4.32 -12.05 11.09
CA GLY A 161 4.47 -13.39 11.68
C GLY A 161 5.71 -14.14 11.17
N ARG A 162 6.33 -14.94 12.06
CA ARG A 162 7.45 -15.83 11.68
C ARG A 162 7.00 -17.20 11.21
N LYS A 163 5.74 -17.56 11.50
CA LYS A 163 5.07 -18.79 11.12
C LYS A 163 3.67 -18.46 10.64
N LEU A 164 3.16 -19.26 9.73
CA LEU A 164 1.80 -19.16 9.21
C LEU A 164 1.09 -20.49 9.40
N ASP A 165 -0.06 -20.45 10.06
CA ASP A 165 -0.95 -21.60 10.18
C ASP A 165 -2.03 -21.49 9.09
N LEU A 166 -1.85 -22.20 7.98
CA LEU A 166 -2.76 -22.16 6.84
C LEU A 166 -4.16 -22.69 7.17
N ASP A 167 -4.27 -23.60 8.13
CA ASP A 167 -5.56 -24.13 8.56
C ASP A 167 -6.29 -23.19 9.54
N ASN A 168 -5.68 -22.06 9.90
CA ASN A 168 -6.26 -21.06 10.81
C ASN A 168 -6.12 -19.62 10.32
N LEU A 169 -5.98 -19.39 9.01
CA LEU A 169 -5.93 -18.04 8.42
C LEU A 169 -7.13 -17.19 8.80
N GLN A 170 -8.28 -17.83 8.94
CA GLN A 170 -9.54 -17.18 9.32
C GLN A 170 -9.76 -17.09 10.86
N GLY A 171 -8.77 -17.48 11.67
CA GLY A 171 -8.85 -17.39 13.12
C GLY A 171 -9.97 -18.23 13.77
N GLN A 172 -10.47 -19.27 13.10
CA GLN A 172 -11.62 -20.06 13.55
C GLN A 172 -11.30 -20.93 14.75
N ARG A 173 -10.08 -21.49 14.81
CA ARG A 173 -9.62 -22.35 15.91
C ARG A 173 -9.05 -21.54 17.07
N LYS A 174 -8.33 -20.46 16.77
CA LYS A 174 -7.73 -19.57 17.75
C LYS A 174 -7.58 -18.17 17.16
N TYR A 175 -8.09 -17.19 17.86
CA TYR A 175 -8.00 -15.79 17.48
C TYR A 175 -7.32 -14.96 18.56
N SER A 176 -6.48 -14.02 18.16
CA SER A 176 -5.99 -12.94 18.99
C SER A 176 -5.66 -11.74 18.13
N TYR A 177 -5.80 -10.53 18.68
CA TYR A 177 -5.48 -9.27 18.03
C TYR A 177 -4.13 -9.29 17.30
N PHE A 178 -3.06 -9.61 18.04
CA PHE A 178 -1.71 -9.69 17.46
C PHE A 178 -1.52 -10.87 16.51
N GLY A 179 -2.22 -11.98 16.75
CA GLY A 179 -2.18 -13.15 15.86
C GLY A 179 -2.75 -12.83 14.50
N ALA A 180 -3.96 -12.28 14.43
CA ALA A 180 -4.62 -11.88 13.19
C ALA A 180 -3.80 -10.82 12.43
N TYR A 181 -3.33 -9.80 13.13
CA TYR A 181 -2.50 -8.75 12.54
C TYR A 181 -1.20 -9.31 11.94
N ARG A 182 -0.45 -10.13 12.71
CA ARG A 182 0.81 -10.73 12.23
C ARG A 182 0.60 -11.68 11.06
N THR A 183 -0.48 -12.46 11.09
CA THR A 183 -0.87 -13.36 10.00
C THR A 183 -1.14 -12.55 8.73
N SER A 184 -1.95 -11.49 8.82
CA SER A 184 -2.28 -10.66 7.65
C SER A 184 -1.04 -9.95 7.10
N LYS A 185 -0.16 -9.42 7.95
CA LYS A 185 1.07 -8.75 7.49
C LYS A 185 2.12 -9.72 6.92
N LEU A 186 2.16 -10.96 7.39
CA LEU A 186 2.95 -12.01 6.74
C LEU A 186 2.37 -12.38 5.37
N GLY A 187 1.04 -12.49 5.27
CA GLY A 187 0.34 -12.69 3.99
C GLY A 187 0.70 -11.60 2.96
N GLU A 188 0.71 -10.34 3.37
CA GLU A 188 1.10 -9.22 2.51
C GLU A 188 2.56 -9.28 2.04
N VAL A 189 3.50 -9.69 2.92
CA VAL A 189 4.91 -9.86 2.53
C VAL A 189 5.05 -11.01 1.54
N LEU A 190 4.42 -12.16 1.79
CA LEU A 190 4.41 -13.32 0.89
C LEU A 190 3.75 -12.97 -0.45
N PHE A 191 2.63 -12.25 -0.43
CA PHE A 191 1.97 -11.72 -1.61
C PHE A 191 2.91 -10.85 -2.44
N THR A 192 3.60 -9.88 -1.81
CA THR A 192 4.52 -8.99 -2.52
C THR A 192 5.67 -9.76 -3.17
N THR A 193 6.23 -10.77 -2.49
CA THR A 193 7.30 -11.59 -3.01
C THR A 193 6.84 -12.42 -4.22
N GLU A 194 5.67 -13.05 -4.12
CA GLU A 194 5.12 -13.85 -5.22
C GLU A 194 4.66 -12.98 -6.38
N LEU A 195 4.05 -11.83 -6.11
CA LEU A 195 3.68 -10.85 -7.12
C LEU A 195 4.92 -10.43 -7.93
N ALA A 196 6.00 -10.05 -7.25
CA ALA A 196 7.24 -9.62 -7.89
C ALA A 196 7.82 -10.70 -8.84
N ARG A 197 7.72 -11.98 -8.44
CA ARG A 197 8.13 -13.11 -9.27
C ARG A 197 7.25 -13.23 -10.53
N ARG A 198 5.95 -13.08 -10.37
CA ARG A 198 4.96 -13.24 -11.44
C ARG A 198 4.98 -12.10 -12.45
N ILE A 199 5.22 -10.87 -12.00
CA ILE A 199 5.22 -9.67 -12.88
C ILE A 199 6.62 -9.27 -13.35
N LYS A 200 7.61 -10.15 -13.27
CA LYS A 200 9.03 -9.84 -13.52
C LYS A 200 9.28 -9.11 -14.85
N ASP A 201 8.56 -9.47 -15.90
CA ASP A 201 8.77 -8.94 -17.25
C ASP A 201 7.70 -7.90 -17.66
N SER A 202 6.86 -7.45 -16.71
CA SER A 202 5.74 -6.54 -16.99
C SER A 202 6.12 -5.05 -16.98
N GLY A 203 7.34 -4.68 -16.59
CA GLY A 203 7.72 -3.28 -16.35
C GLY A 203 7.20 -2.71 -15.02
N VAL A 204 6.47 -3.50 -14.22
CA VAL A 204 5.95 -3.09 -12.91
C VAL A 204 6.85 -3.61 -11.79
N THR A 205 7.12 -2.77 -10.81
CA THR A 205 7.88 -3.14 -9.60
C THR A 205 6.95 -3.20 -8.38
N ALA A 206 7.04 -4.27 -7.58
CA ALA A 206 6.31 -4.40 -6.33
C ALA A 206 7.27 -4.46 -5.14
N VAL A 207 7.06 -3.63 -4.12
CA VAL A 207 7.88 -3.61 -2.90
C VAL A 207 7.03 -3.56 -1.64
N SER A 208 7.54 -4.12 -0.55
CA SER A 208 6.98 -3.99 0.80
C SER A 208 7.69 -2.88 1.57
N VAL A 209 6.94 -2.07 2.31
CA VAL A 209 7.52 -1.01 3.16
C VAL A 209 6.92 -1.05 4.55
N SER A 210 7.79 -1.12 5.57
CA SER A 210 7.39 -0.89 6.96
C SER A 210 7.62 0.58 7.31
N PRO A 211 6.59 1.32 7.75
CA PRO A 211 6.75 2.68 8.28
C PRO A 211 7.50 2.71 9.63
N GLY A 212 7.66 1.54 10.26
CA GLY A 212 8.14 1.39 11.63
C GLY A 212 7.06 1.74 12.68
N PRO A 213 7.40 1.71 13.98
CA PRO A 213 6.48 2.09 15.05
C PRO A 213 6.01 3.54 14.84
N THR A 214 4.71 3.73 14.69
CA THR A 214 4.12 5.02 14.31
C THR A 214 2.94 5.33 15.21
N ARG A 215 2.82 6.60 15.62
CA ARG A 215 1.62 7.11 16.29
C ARG A 215 0.49 7.14 15.29
N THR A 216 -0.44 6.22 15.42
CA THR A 216 -1.60 6.11 14.52
C THR A 216 -2.87 5.92 15.32
N ASN A 217 -3.99 6.31 14.73
CA ASN A 217 -5.33 5.97 15.23
C ASN A 217 -5.69 4.51 14.88
N PHE A 218 -4.70 3.63 14.86
CA PHE A 218 -4.91 2.20 14.63
C PHE A 218 -5.82 1.64 15.72
N ALA A 219 -6.79 0.82 15.35
CA ALA A 219 -7.74 0.27 16.30
C ALA A 219 -7.00 -0.46 17.44
N MET A 220 -7.04 0.13 18.64
CA MET A 220 -6.39 -0.43 19.81
C MET A 220 -7.28 -1.49 20.44
N PRO A 221 -6.71 -2.57 20.98
CA PRO A 221 -7.50 -3.51 21.79
C PRO A 221 -8.12 -2.76 22.97
N SER A 222 -9.32 -3.18 23.39
CA SER A 222 -9.99 -2.64 24.57
C SER A 222 -9.30 -3.07 25.87
N GLY A 223 -9.54 -2.33 26.96
CA GLY A 223 -9.04 -2.65 28.30
C GLY A 223 -7.59 -2.24 28.57
N VAL A 224 -6.98 -2.87 29.57
CA VAL A 224 -5.63 -2.53 30.08
C VAL A 224 -4.56 -2.58 28.97
N LEU A 225 -4.64 -3.57 28.11
CA LEU A 225 -3.69 -3.72 26.99
C LEU A 225 -3.76 -2.53 26.03
N GLY A 226 -4.97 -2.06 25.70
CA GLY A 226 -5.14 -0.89 24.84
C GLY A 226 -4.63 0.39 25.49
N ALA A 227 -4.88 0.57 26.80
CA ALA A 227 -4.37 1.69 27.57
C ALA A 227 -2.83 1.70 27.61
N MET A 228 -2.19 0.54 27.83
CA MET A 228 -0.73 0.41 27.80
C MET A 228 -0.15 0.73 26.41
N LEU A 229 -0.72 0.20 25.34
CA LEU A 229 -0.29 0.48 23.97
C LEU A 229 -0.51 1.95 23.61
N GLY A 230 -1.62 2.54 24.05
CA GLY A 230 -1.89 3.98 23.89
C GLY A 230 -0.85 4.84 24.58
N ALA A 231 -0.48 4.53 25.83
CA ALA A 231 0.59 5.22 26.55
C ALA A 231 1.95 5.06 25.84
N LEU A 232 2.25 3.86 25.33
CA LEU A 232 3.50 3.56 24.62
C LEU A 232 3.66 4.40 23.35
N GLN A 233 2.57 4.74 22.66
CA GLN A 233 2.61 5.62 21.47
C GLN A 233 3.15 7.03 21.74
N HIS A 234 3.12 7.50 22.98
CA HIS A 234 3.67 8.80 23.35
C HIS A 234 5.18 8.77 23.60
N THR A 235 5.81 7.60 23.54
CA THR A 235 7.27 7.48 23.68
C THR A 235 8.00 7.89 22.39
N PRO A 236 9.30 8.29 22.47
CA PRO A 236 10.12 8.65 21.31
C PRO A 236 10.31 7.51 20.29
N MET A 237 10.01 6.27 20.68
CA MET A 237 10.07 5.10 19.80
C MET A 237 9.04 5.19 18.69
N PHE A 238 7.86 5.77 18.95
CA PHE A 238 6.78 5.93 17.98
C PHE A 238 6.92 7.27 17.26
N LYS A 239 7.13 7.22 15.96
CA LYS A 239 7.29 8.42 15.13
C LYS A 239 5.96 9.06 14.81
N PRO A 240 5.91 10.39 14.60
CA PRO A 240 4.78 11.05 13.97
C PRO A 240 4.49 10.52 12.57
N ALA A 241 3.24 10.63 12.12
CA ALA A 241 2.79 10.08 10.85
C ALA A 241 3.53 10.67 9.64
N ASP A 242 3.87 11.96 9.66
CA ASP A 242 4.63 12.64 8.62
C ASP A 242 6.02 12.05 8.41
N GLN A 243 6.71 11.70 9.51
CA GLN A 243 8.03 11.07 9.45
C GLN A 243 7.94 9.62 8.94
N ALA A 244 6.90 8.89 9.33
CA ALA A 244 6.65 7.54 8.88
C ALA A 244 6.30 7.49 7.38
N ALA A 245 5.51 8.45 6.91
CA ALA A 245 5.14 8.62 5.51
C ALA A 245 6.34 8.82 4.57
N ARG A 246 7.42 9.44 5.04
CA ARG A 246 8.64 9.64 4.22
C ARG A 246 9.21 8.36 3.65
N GLY A 247 9.14 7.25 4.40
CA GLY A 247 9.61 5.95 3.93
C GLY A 247 8.74 5.39 2.79
N ILE A 248 7.43 5.61 2.86
CA ILE A 248 6.48 5.19 1.83
C ILE A 248 6.62 6.08 0.59
N THR A 249 6.68 7.41 0.79
CA THR A 249 6.89 8.39 -0.28
C THR A 249 8.20 8.10 -1.04
N TRP A 250 9.28 7.80 -0.33
CA TRP A 250 10.54 7.37 -0.93
C TRP A 250 10.36 6.09 -1.75
N ALA A 251 9.76 5.05 -1.19
CA ALA A 251 9.57 3.78 -1.91
C ALA A 251 8.66 3.93 -3.14
N ALA A 252 7.71 4.86 -3.11
CA ALA A 252 6.85 5.16 -4.24
C ALA A 252 7.60 5.83 -5.40
N THR A 253 8.64 6.63 -5.11
CA THR A 253 9.26 7.51 -6.12
C THR A 253 10.74 7.26 -6.36
N ALA A 254 11.41 6.45 -5.55
CA ALA A 254 12.84 6.16 -5.64
C ALA A 254 13.18 5.37 -6.92
N PRO A 255 14.01 5.93 -7.83
CA PRO A 255 14.36 5.25 -9.06
C PRO A 255 15.23 4.01 -8.82
N GLU A 256 16.03 4.01 -7.76
CA GLU A 256 16.90 2.88 -7.37
C GLU A 256 16.14 1.61 -7.00
N LEU A 257 14.82 1.68 -6.84
CA LEU A 257 13.99 0.51 -6.57
C LEU A 257 13.43 -0.15 -7.84
N ALA A 258 13.73 0.36 -9.03
CA ALA A 258 13.21 -0.19 -10.28
C ALA A 258 13.59 -1.68 -10.46
N ASP A 259 14.80 -2.06 -10.04
CA ASP A 259 15.32 -3.44 -10.17
C ASP A 259 15.21 -4.26 -8.88
N ASN A 260 14.50 -3.75 -7.86
CA ASN A 260 14.45 -4.37 -6.54
C ASN A 260 13.04 -4.88 -6.18
N SER A 261 12.33 -5.50 -7.13
CA SER A 261 11.02 -6.07 -6.89
C SER A 261 11.04 -7.19 -5.85
N GLY A 262 10.02 -7.29 -5.00
CA GLY A 262 9.88 -8.30 -3.94
C GLY A 262 10.57 -7.93 -2.62
N ALA A 263 11.36 -6.87 -2.56
CA ALA A 263 12.12 -6.49 -1.38
C ALA A 263 11.24 -5.80 -0.31
N LEU A 264 11.67 -5.96 0.96
CA LEU A 264 11.08 -5.27 2.12
C LEU A 264 12.01 -4.14 2.57
N TYR A 265 11.45 -2.95 2.77
CA TYR A 265 12.19 -1.77 3.20
C TYR A 265 11.66 -1.20 4.52
N MET A 266 12.55 -0.58 5.28
CA MET A 266 12.21 0.29 6.41
C MET A 266 13.21 1.44 6.48
N ARG A 267 12.71 2.68 6.51
CA ARG A 267 13.54 3.90 6.59
C ARG A 267 14.62 3.97 5.48
N GLY A 268 14.25 3.61 4.26
CA GLY A 268 15.15 3.61 3.10
C GLY A 268 16.19 2.49 3.07
N LYS A 269 16.14 1.54 4.02
CA LYS A 269 17.06 0.40 4.07
C LYS A 269 16.30 -0.90 3.80
N GLN A 270 16.88 -1.76 2.98
CA GLN A 270 16.35 -3.09 2.75
C GLN A 270 16.50 -3.95 4.00
N LEU A 271 15.45 -4.67 4.34
CA LEU A 271 15.43 -5.65 5.44
C LEU A 271 15.47 -7.06 4.87
N ALA A 272 16.26 -7.93 5.49
CA ALA A 272 16.19 -9.34 5.19
C ALA A 272 14.87 -9.95 5.64
N LEU A 273 14.21 -10.68 4.76
CA LEU A 273 13.04 -11.49 5.11
C LEU A 273 13.44 -12.60 6.10
N LYS A 274 12.51 -13.01 6.97
CA LYS A 274 12.79 -13.96 8.05
C LYS A 274 11.62 -14.93 8.26
N GLY A 275 11.96 -16.16 8.70
CA GLY A 275 10.98 -17.19 8.99
C GLY A 275 10.15 -17.55 7.73
N ALA A 276 8.87 -17.75 7.88
CA ALA A 276 7.96 -18.16 6.79
C ALA A 276 7.94 -17.19 5.59
N ALA A 277 8.36 -15.93 5.77
CA ALA A 277 8.44 -14.96 4.66
C ALA A 277 9.54 -15.32 3.63
N THR A 278 10.45 -16.23 3.94
CA THR A 278 11.52 -16.70 3.01
C THR A 278 11.14 -17.95 2.24
N ASP A 279 9.94 -18.47 2.44
CA ASP A 279 9.48 -19.71 1.81
C ASP A 279 8.67 -19.42 0.52
N PRO A 280 9.23 -19.66 -0.67
CA PRO A 280 8.55 -19.39 -1.93
C PRO A 280 7.36 -20.35 -2.16
N SER A 281 7.39 -21.57 -1.60
CA SER A 281 6.27 -22.50 -1.74
C SER A 281 5.07 -22.02 -0.92
N LEU A 282 5.32 -21.42 0.24
CA LEU A 282 4.28 -20.81 1.05
C LEU A 282 3.72 -19.55 0.38
N ALA A 283 4.57 -18.75 -0.28
CA ALA A 283 4.13 -17.58 -1.03
C ALA A 283 3.18 -17.99 -2.18
N ALA A 284 3.52 -19.02 -2.95
CA ALA A 284 2.65 -19.55 -3.99
C ALA A 284 1.34 -20.12 -3.44
N ARG A 285 1.36 -20.79 -2.28
CA ARG A 285 0.13 -21.29 -1.62
C ARG A 285 -0.78 -20.17 -1.15
N ILE A 286 -0.21 -19.10 -0.56
CA ILE A 286 -0.99 -17.91 -0.15
C ILE A 286 -1.59 -17.23 -1.37
N TRP A 287 -0.86 -17.15 -2.47
CA TRP A 287 -1.40 -16.64 -3.74
C TRP A 287 -2.65 -17.41 -4.17
N SER A 288 -2.56 -18.75 -4.29
CA SER A 288 -3.71 -19.56 -4.70
C SER A 288 -4.90 -19.49 -3.75
N ILE A 289 -4.64 -19.39 -2.42
CA ILE A 289 -5.70 -19.17 -1.43
C ILE A 289 -6.36 -17.82 -1.66
N SER A 290 -5.58 -16.79 -2.00
CA SER A 290 -6.10 -15.44 -2.25
C SER A 290 -6.94 -15.40 -3.53
N GLU A 291 -6.51 -16.05 -4.60
CA GLU A 291 -7.31 -16.25 -5.84
C GLU A 291 -8.66 -16.87 -5.50
N GLN A 292 -8.66 -17.99 -4.78
CA GLN A 292 -9.87 -18.69 -4.38
C GLN A 292 -10.80 -17.82 -3.53
N GLN A 293 -10.25 -17.11 -2.52
CA GLN A 293 -11.03 -16.30 -1.59
C GLN A 293 -11.56 -15.01 -2.24
N THR A 294 -10.91 -14.50 -3.28
CA THR A 294 -11.34 -13.30 -4.02
C THR A 294 -12.10 -13.61 -5.30
N GLY A 295 -12.20 -14.89 -5.69
CA GLY A 295 -12.85 -15.28 -6.94
C GLY A 295 -12.12 -14.80 -8.20
N ILE A 296 -10.80 -14.58 -8.10
CA ILE A 296 -9.96 -14.34 -9.27
C ILE A 296 -9.70 -15.68 -9.96
N ASP A 297 -10.02 -15.73 -11.26
CA ASP A 297 -9.69 -16.87 -12.11
C ASP A 297 -8.21 -16.81 -12.48
N PRO A 298 -7.39 -17.81 -12.11
CA PRO A 298 -5.95 -17.79 -12.39
C PRO A 298 -5.62 -17.64 -13.89
N ASP A 299 -6.42 -18.24 -14.77
CA ASP A 299 -6.21 -18.22 -16.22
C ASP A 299 -6.61 -16.89 -16.86
N ARG A 300 -7.37 -16.08 -16.15
CA ARG A 300 -7.87 -14.76 -16.57
C ARG A 300 -7.39 -13.62 -15.66
N SER A 301 -6.46 -13.91 -14.77
CA SER A 301 -5.91 -12.89 -13.88
C SER A 301 -5.14 -11.83 -14.69
N ALA A 302 -5.12 -10.60 -14.17
CA ALA A 302 -4.33 -9.54 -14.78
C ALA A 302 -2.83 -9.85 -14.73
N VAL A 303 -2.39 -10.58 -13.70
CA VAL A 303 -1.01 -11.07 -13.58
C VAL A 303 -0.69 -12.02 -14.73
N ALA A 304 -1.55 -12.98 -15.05
CA ALA A 304 -1.34 -13.88 -16.19
C ALA A 304 -1.27 -13.11 -17.52
N ALA A 305 -2.09 -12.06 -17.68
CA ALA A 305 -2.12 -11.24 -18.89
C ALA A 305 -0.84 -10.41 -19.11
N VAL A 306 -0.19 -9.91 -18.03
CA VAL A 306 1.02 -9.09 -18.13
C VAL A 306 2.33 -9.88 -18.09
N SER A 307 2.29 -11.14 -17.65
CA SER A 307 3.48 -12.00 -17.52
C SER A 307 3.96 -12.62 -18.85
N GLY A 308 3.14 -12.57 -19.90
CA GLY A 308 3.46 -13.21 -21.18
C GLY A 308 3.33 -14.75 -21.15
N PRO A 309 3.32 -15.42 -22.30
CA PRO A 309 3.26 -16.87 -22.37
C PRO A 309 4.60 -17.48 -21.92
N GLY A 310 4.64 -18.06 -20.71
CA GLY A 310 5.80 -18.83 -20.22
C GLY A 310 6.42 -18.42 -18.90
N ALA A 311 5.70 -17.70 -18.00
CA ALA A 311 6.18 -17.39 -16.64
C ALA A 311 5.89 -18.54 -15.66
#